data_98a32929c125c18325ea140fb6ab4722
#
_entry.id   98a32929c125c18325ea140fb6ab4722
#
_cell.length_a   1.000
_cell.length_b   1.000
_cell.length_c   1.000
_cell.angle_alpha   90.00
_cell.angle_beta   90.00
_cell.angle_gamma   90.00
#
_symmetry.space_group_name_H-M   'P 1'
#
loop_
_entity.id
_entity.type
_entity.pdbx_description
1 polymer ?
#
loop_
_entity_poly.entity_id
_entity_poly.type
_entity_poly.pdbx_seq_one_letter_code
_entity_poly.pdbx_strand_id
1 'polypeptide(L)'
;MYAGKRRYNLKIWKYFLDVFNVMPVTALIDDKILCMHGGLSPDLKSFEDILKIERPIDIPEQGLLCDILWSDPNPEISGWGYNERGISYTFGQDVV
;
A
#
# COMPACT_ATOMS: atom_id res chain seq x y z
N MET A 1 -4.24 8.48 -13.11
CA MET A 1 -5.49 9.23 -12.85
C MET A 1 -5.79 10.30 -13.88
N TYR A 2 -4.80 11.11 -14.24
CA TYR A 2 -5.02 12.13 -15.28
C TYR A 2 -5.45 11.56 -16.62
N ALA A 3 -4.96 10.38 -17.00
CA ALA A 3 -5.36 9.72 -18.23
C ALA A 3 -6.86 9.39 -18.27
N GLY A 4 -7.41 8.97 -17.14
CA GLY A 4 -8.83 8.70 -17.01
C GLY A 4 -9.69 9.97 -17.17
N LYS A 5 -9.27 11.08 -16.56
CA LYS A 5 -9.93 12.37 -16.70
C LYS A 5 -9.93 12.88 -18.14
N ARG A 6 -8.83 12.68 -18.85
CA ARG A 6 -8.68 13.17 -20.23
C ARG A 6 -9.42 12.34 -21.25
N ARG A 7 -9.43 11.00 -21.09
CA ARG A 7 -10.06 10.08 -22.05
C ARG A 7 -11.55 9.95 -21.86
N TYR A 8 -11.99 10.06 -20.62
CA TYR A 8 -13.38 9.87 -20.24
C TYR A 8 -13.86 11.11 -19.53
N ASN A 9 -15.13 11.19 -19.24
CA ASN A 9 -15.64 12.31 -18.46
C ASN A 9 -15.35 12.08 -16.95
N LEU A 10 -15.56 13.12 -16.15
CA LEU A 10 -15.33 13.12 -14.72
C LEU A 10 -16.16 12.05 -13.98
N LYS A 11 -17.36 11.74 -14.49
CA LYS A 11 -18.26 10.75 -13.90
C LYS A 11 -17.65 9.35 -13.98
N ILE A 12 -17.10 8.97 -15.12
CA ILE A 12 -16.46 7.66 -15.33
C ILE A 12 -15.19 7.57 -14.49
N TRP A 13 -14.40 8.63 -14.43
CA TRP A 13 -13.20 8.69 -13.59
C TRP A 13 -13.55 8.45 -12.12
N LYS A 14 -14.64 9.04 -11.62
CA LYS A 14 -15.11 8.82 -10.26
C LYS A 14 -15.50 7.37 -10.00
N TYR A 15 -16.13 6.70 -10.97
CA TYR A 15 -16.45 5.28 -10.84
C TYR A 15 -15.20 4.41 -10.68
N PHE A 16 -14.13 4.71 -11.41
CA PHE A 16 -12.85 4.02 -11.21
C PHE A 16 -12.32 4.21 -9.79
N LEU A 17 -12.39 5.42 -9.26
CA LEU A 17 -11.98 5.69 -7.87
C LEU A 17 -12.82 4.89 -6.87
N ASP A 18 -14.12 4.83 -7.08
CA ASP A 18 -15.00 4.06 -6.20
C ASP A 18 -14.62 2.57 -6.18
N VAL A 19 -14.26 2.03 -7.33
CA VAL A 19 -13.75 0.64 -7.44
C VAL A 19 -12.41 0.49 -6.70
N PHE A 20 -11.48 1.40 -6.95
CA PHE A 20 -10.15 1.33 -6.31
C PHE A 20 -10.24 1.36 -4.79
N ASN A 21 -11.16 2.14 -4.24
CA ASN A 21 -11.31 2.31 -2.79
C ASN A 21 -11.87 1.06 -2.09
N VAL A 22 -12.42 0.11 -2.82
CA VAL A 22 -12.91 -1.15 -2.27
C VAL A 22 -12.06 -2.36 -2.63
N MET A 23 -11.02 -2.18 -3.44
CA MET A 23 -10.13 -3.28 -3.82
C MET A 23 -9.31 -3.79 -2.63
N PRO A 24 -9.01 -5.10 -2.57
CA PRO A 24 -8.05 -5.62 -1.60
C PRO A 24 -6.67 -5.01 -1.82
N VAL A 25 -5.90 -4.83 -0.74
CA VAL A 25 -4.55 -4.24 -0.80
C VAL A 25 -3.45 -5.28 -0.70
N THR A 26 -3.77 -6.48 -0.22
CA THR A 26 -2.84 -7.60 -0.11
C THR A 26 -3.52 -8.89 -0.51
N ALA A 27 -2.71 -9.91 -0.75
CA ALA A 27 -3.18 -11.28 -0.94
C ALA A 27 -2.26 -12.24 -0.18
N LEU A 28 -2.85 -13.23 0.47
CA LEU A 28 -2.11 -14.28 1.17
C LEU A 28 -2.37 -15.60 0.46
N ILE A 29 -1.32 -16.19 -0.09
CA ILE A 29 -1.42 -17.43 -0.87
C ILE A 29 -0.97 -18.60 -0.02
N ASP A 30 -1.88 -19.55 0.21
CA ASP A 30 -1.61 -20.80 0.94
C ASP A 30 -0.96 -20.56 2.31
N ASP A 31 -1.33 -19.46 2.98
CA ASP A 31 -0.79 -19.00 4.26
C ASP A 31 0.74 -18.86 4.29
N LYS A 32 1.38 -18.79 3.11
CA LYS A 32 2.85 -18.79 2.99
C LYS A 32 3.41 -17.61 2.24
N ILE A 33 2.66 -17.04 1.28
CA ILE A 33 3.14 -15.95 0.43
C ILE A 33 2.24 -14.74 0.63
N LEU A 34 2.81 -13.69 1.21
CA LEU A 34 2.11 -12.42 1.39
C LEU A 34 2.48 -11.49 0.23
N CYS A 35 1.48 -11.14 -0.57
CA CYS A 35 1.62 -10.28 -1.75
C CYS A 35 1.13 -8.87 -1.44
N MET A 36 1.87 -7.87 -1.90
CA MET A 36 1.50 -6.47 -1.74
C MET A 36 2.20 -5.63 -2.81
N HIS A 37 1.69 -4.44 -3.07
CA HIS A 37 2.26 -3.56 -4.09
C HIS A 37 3.57 -2.91 -3.65
N GLY A 38 3.60 -2.32 -2.45
CA GLY A 38 4.79 -1.69 -1.89
C GLY A 38 5.59 -2.66 -1.04
N GLY A 39 5.34 -2.70 0.25
CA GLY A 39 6.09 -3.58 1.13
C GLY A 39 5.60 -3.55 2.57
N LEU A 40 6.53 -3.79 3.48
CA LEU A 40 6.24 -3.91 4.90
C LEU A 40 6.02 -2.55 5.56
N SER A 41 5.45 -2.57 6.76
CA SER A 41 5.18 -1.39 7.58
C SER A 41 5.64 -1.64 9.01
N PRO A 42 6.15 -0.59 9.71
CA PRO A 42 6.37 -0.67 11.15
C PRO A 42 5.09 -0.96 11.93
N ASP A 43 3.94 -0.63 11.35
CA ASP A 43 2.63 -0.86 11.97
C ASP A 43 2.06 -2.25 11.67
N LEU A 44 2.70 -3.04 10.80
CA LEU A 44 2.27 -4.39 10.46
C LEU A 44 2.89 -5.39 11.43
N LYS A 45 2.11 -5.84 12.40
CA LYS A 45 2.55 -6.81 13.41
C LYS A 45 1.93 -8.18 13.22
N SER A 46 0.75 -8.24 12.60
CA SER A 46 0.06 -9.49 12.27
C SER A 46 -0.86 -9.28 11.08
N PHE A 47 -1.33 -10.38 10.49
CA PHE A 47 -2.30 -10.30 9.38
C PHE A 47 -3.64 -9.69 9.82
N GLU A 48 -3.96 -9.78 11.10
CA GLU A 48 -5.17 -9.15 11.64
C GLU A 48 -5.16 -7.64 11.48
N ASP A 49 -4.00 -7.00 11.52
CA ASP A 49 -3.88 -5.56 11.29
C ASP A 49 -4.38 -5.18 9.89
N ILE A 50 -4.09 -6.01 8.89
CA ILE A 50 -4.57 -5.81 7.52
C ILE A 50 -6.09 -6.01 7.46
N LEU A 51 -6.61 -7.03 8.13
CA LEU A 51 -8.04 -7.33 8.14
C LEU A 51 -8.88 -6.23 8.80
N LYS A 52 -8.27 -5.42 9.65
CA LYS A 52 -8.95 -4.29 10.30
C LYS A 52 -9.12 -3.07 9.38
N ILE A 53 -8.47 -3.06 8.23
CA ILE A 53 -8.63 -1.96 7.27
C ILE A 53 -10.03 -2.04 6.66
N GLU A 54 -10.86 -1.06 6.99
CA GLU A 54 -12.23 -0.99 6.47
C GLU A 54 -12.25 -0.40 5.06
N ARG A 55 -13.08 -0.93 4.20
CA ARG A 55 -13.25 -0.46 2.82
C ARG A 55 -14.72 -0.12 2.58
N PRO A 56 -15.05 0.93 1.82
CA PRO A 56 -14.14 1.75 1.00
C PRO A 56 -13.24 2.67 1.82
N ILE A 57 -12.03 2.90 1.32
CA ILE A 57 -11.06 3.79 1.96
C ILE A 57 -10.17 4.42 0.89
N ASP A 58 -9.89 5.70 1.04
CA ASP A 58 -8.87 6.40 0.25
C ASP A 58 -7.50 6.17 0.90
N ILE A 59 -6.43 6.27 0.11
CA ILE A 59 -5.07 6.00 0.60
C ILE A 59 -4.62 7.17 1.46
N PRO A 60 -4.35 6.93 2.77
CA PRO A 60 -3.83 8.00 3.64
C PRO A 60 -2.37 8.31 3.32
N GLU A 61 -1.89 9.44 3.82
CA GLU A 61 -0.52 9.88 3.61
C GLU A 61 0.49 9.20 4.53
N GLN A 62 0.02 8.46 5.52
CA GLN A 62 0.86 7.73 6.47
C GLN A 62 0.08 6.57 7.08
N GLY A 63 0.79 5.66 7.72
CA GLY A 63 0.23 4.51 8.40
C GLY A 63 0.32 3.20 7.61
N LEU A 64 -0.33 2.17 8.11
CA LEU A 64 -0.23 0.81 7.56
C LEU A 64 -0.62 0.72 6.09
N LEU A 65 -1.78 1.24 5.72
CA LEU A 65 -2.25 1.17 4.34
C LEU A 65 -1.33 1.93 3.38
N CYS A 66 -0.84 3.10 3.80
CA CYS A 66 0.13 3.87 3.04
C CYS A 66 1.40 3.05 2.80
N ASP A 67 1.93 2.42 3.84
CA ASP A 67 3.17 1.65 3.76
C ASP A 67 3.03 0.41 2.88
N ILE A 68 1.94 -0.32 2.99
CA ILE A 68 1.66 -1.49 2.14
C ILE A 68 1.72 -1.12 0.66
N LEU A 69 1.32 0.10 0.32
CA LEU A 69 1.25 0.56 -1.06
C LEU A 69 2.52 1.31 -1.52
N TRP A 70 3.30 1.89 -0.62
CA TRP A 70 4.38 2.80 -0.97
C TRP A 70 5.76 2.46 -0.43
N SER A 71 5.92 1.58 0.56
CA SER A 71 7.24 1.25 1.10
C SER A 71 8.07 0.43 0.11
N ASP A 72 9.39 0.53 0.24
CA ASP A 72 10.35 -0.15 -0.63
C ASP A 72 11.39 -0.92 0.19
N PRO A 73 11.79 -2.12 -0.24
CA PRO A 73 12.96 -2.79 0.34
C PRO A 73 14.25 -2.09 -0.07
N ASN A 74 15.21 -2.01 0.84
CA ASN A 74 16.54 -1.46 0.57
C ASN A 74 17.60 -2.35 1.19
N PRO A 75 18.39 -3.08 0.38
CA PRO A 75 19.39 -4.02 0.89
C PRO A 75 20.60 -3.33 1.55
N GLU A 76 20.75 -2.02 1.39
CA GLU A 76 21.91 -1.27 1.89
C GLU A 76 21.71 -0.72 3.30
N ILE A 77 20.48 -0.79 3.84
CA ILE A 77 20.18 -0.29 5.19
C ILE A 77 19.81 -1.40 6.14
N SER A 78 19.85 -1.08 7.44
CA SER A 78 19.32 -1.90 8.52
C SER A 78 18.14 -1.18 9.15
N GLY A 79 17.08 -1.94 9.48
CA GLY A 79 15.87 -1.35 10.06
C GLY A 79 15.07 -0.54 9.06
N TRP A 80 14.48 0.55 9.55
CA TRP A 80 13.62 1.43 8.77
C TRP A 80 14.36 2.71 8.41
N GLY A 81 14.12 3.20 7.19
CA GLY A 81 14.71 4.45 6.71
C GLY A 81 13.70 5.32 6.00
N TYR A 82 14.12 6.53 5.64
CA TYR A 82 13.30 7.43 4.85
C TYR A 82 13.23 6.98 3.40
N ASN A 83 12.05 7.08 2.81
CA ASN A 83 11.84 6.77 1.41
C ASN A 83 12.07 8.02 0.54
N GLU A 84 12.91 7.89 -0.48
CA GLU A 84 13.20 9.00 -1.42
C GLU A 84 11.97 9.45 -2.22
N ARG A 85 10.91 8.64 -2.23
CA ARG A 85 9.64 9.02 -2.86
C ARG A 85 8.93 10.16 -2.12
N GLY A 86 9.41 10.52 -0.91
CA GLY A 86 8.76 11.52 -0.08
C GLY A 86 7.55 11.00 0.70
N ILE A 87 7.31 9.70 0.67
CA ILE A 87 6.20 9.06 1.38
C ILE A 87 6.65 7.68 1.87
N SER A 88 6.12 7.25 3.04
CA SER A 88 6.39 5.93 3.62
C SER A 88 7.86 5.72 3.99
N TYR A 89 8.29 4.47 4.04
CA TYR A 89 9.60 4.04 4.53
C TYR A 89 10.32 3.15 3.53
N THR A 90 11.63 3.01 3.75
CA THR A 90 12.39 1.87 3.24
C THR A 90 12.68 0.92 4.39
N PHE A 91 12.90 -0.35 4.09
CA PHE A 91 13.19 -1.36 5.11
C PHE A 91 14.32 -2.27 4.67
N GLY A 92 15.18 -2.62 5.63
CA GLY A 92 16.32 -3.48 5.38
C GLY A 92 15.97 -4.96 5.40
N GLN A 93 16.92 -5.79 5.03
CA GLN A 93 16.77 -7.24 5.02
C GLN A 93 16.46 -7.80 6.40
N ASP A 94 16.97 -7.16 7.45
CA ASP A 94 16.72 -7.55 8.85
C ASP A 94 15.27 -7.41 9.28
N VAL A 95 14.50 -6.53 8.61
CA VAL A 95 13.07 -6.37 8.88
C VAL A 95 12.26 -7.52 8.28
N VAL A 96 12.68 -8.03 7.13
CA VAL A 96 12.00 -9.14 6.48
C VAL A 96 12.11 -10.42 7.30
#